data_bc7680704c24197ea371c10b7a669146
#
_entry.id   bc7680704c24197ea371c10b7a669146
#
_cell.length_a   1.000
_cell.length_b   1.000
_cell.length_c   1.000
_cell.angle_alpha   90.00
_cell.angle_beta   90.00
_cell.angle_gamma   90.00
#
_symmetry.space_group_name_H-M   'P 1'
#
loop_
_entity.id
_entity.type
_entity.pdbx_description
1 polymer ?
#
loop_
_entity_poly.entity_id
_entity_poly.type
_entity_poly.pdbx_seq_one_letter_code
_entity_poly.pdbx_strand_id
1 'polypeptide(L)'
;MSTKLFRMLTALSGIIGVIMLITSFSINPGPPPNATGAQLIAFGNQYYTQILWGAWLQAVGPLLIVLFAFAIVCLAGATTRLAGWMTMFGGTILMTVSLVEITFYMSALNTTPLNNNPAAMGLISLALIHSVQHLYFIVGAPALFIPLGVVILSSRVLPRVFGYLALVLGAAFAIAGVVFLFDLTLPVLVQAFAGVQVLWWLAAAIILIVRPQKTSDTPSVKQQGPVVPAR
;
A
#
# COMPACT_ATOMS: atom_id res chain seq x y z
N MET A 1 -25.79 -4.57 1.26
CA MET A 1 -25.05 -4.10 0.06
C MET A 1 -24.84 -5.29 -0.86
N SER A 2 -25.13 -5.16 -2.17
CA SER A 2 -24.93 -6.28 -3.09
C SER A 2 -23.42 -6.59 -3.23
N THR A 3 -23.07 -7.88 -3.39
CA THR A 3 -21.66 -8.30 -3.55
C THR A 3 -21.00 -7.63 -4.76
N LYS A 4 -21.76 -7.36 -5.82
CA LYS A 4 -21.28 -6.65 -7.00
C LYS A 4 -20.87 -5.21 -6.67
N LEU A 5 -21.70 -4.49 -5.93
CA LEU A 5 -21.40 -3.11 -5.51
C LEU A 5 -20.16 -3.07 -4.60
N PHE A 6 -20.05 -4.00 -3.64
CA PHE A 6 -18.89 -4.08 -2.75
C PHE A 6 -17.58 -4.30 -3.55
N ARG A 7 -17.58 -5.23 -4.52
CA ARG A 7 -16.42 -5.47 -5.38
C ARG A 7 -16.04 -4.23 -6.20
N MET A 8 -17.04 -3.53 -6.75
CA MET A 8 -16.80 -2.32 -7.53
C MET A 8 -16.19 -1.21 -6.66
N LEU A 9 -16.72 -0.97 -5.47
CA LEU A 9 -16.17 0.02 -4.54
C LEU A 9 -14.76 -0.36 -4.08
N THR A 10 -14.53 -1.65 -3.82
CA THR A 10 -13.19 -2.18 -3.50
C THR A 10 -12.20 -1.87 -4.63
N ALA A 11 -12.54 -2.20 -5.85
CA ALA A 11 -11.65 -1.97 -6.99
C ALA A 11 -11.41 -0.46 -7.24
N LEU A 12 -12.44 0.37 -7.09
CA LEU A 12 -12.31 1.82 -7.20
C LEU A 12 -11.36 2.38 -6.14
N SER A 13 -11.42 1.90 -4.89
CA SER A 13 -10.46 2.33 -3.87
C SER A 13 -9.02 2.00 -4.26
N GLY A 14 -8.77 0.81 -4.82
CA GLY A 14 -7.45 0.42 -5.31
C GLY A 14 -6.96 1.31 -6.47
N ILE A 15 -7.81 1.57 -7.46
CA ILE A 15 -7.47 2.41 -8.61
C ILE A 15 -7.20 3.86 -8.17
N ILE A 16 -8.09 4.45 -7.38
CA ILE A 16 -7.93 5.83 -6.89
C ILE A 16 -6.68 5.94 -6.02
N GLY A 17 -6.45 4.98 -5.13
CA GLY A 17 -5.25 4.95 -4.28
C GLY A 17 -3.95 4.93 -5.10
N VAL A 18 -3.90 4.12 -6.17
CA VAL A 18 -2.77 4.07 -7.10
C VAL A 18 -2.59 5.40 -7.84
N ILE A 19 -3.67 5.96 -8.37
CA ILE A 19 -3.61 7.26 -9.08
C ILE A 19 -3.08 8.35 -8.13
N MET A 20 -3.57 8.40 -6.89
CA MET A 20 -3.10 9.36 -5.89
C MET A 20 -1.61 9.21 -5.60
N LEU A 21 -1.10 7.98 -5.46
CA LEU A 21 0.33 7.72 -5.26
C LEU A 21 1.16 8.18 -6.46
N ILE A 22 0.78 7.81 -7.67
CA ILE A 22 1.50 8.22 -8.89
C ILE A 22 1.53 9.76 -8.98
N THR A 23 0.38 10.40 -8.75
CA THR A 23 0.27 11.85 -8.78
C THR A 23 1.14 12.50 -7.71
N SER A 24 1.16 11.94 -6.48
CA SER A 24 2.02 12.43 -5.39
C SER A 24 3.49 12.47 -5.81
N PHE A 25 4.01 11.36 -6.34
CA PHE A 25 5.40 11.29 -6.79
C PHE A 25 5.69 12.17 -8.01
N SER A 26 4.69 12.45 -8.83
CA SER A 26 4.84 13.30 -10.03
C SER A 26 4.89 14.79 -9.69
N ILE A 27 4.13 15.23 -8.68
CA ILE A 27 4.05 16.66 -8.31
C ILE A 27 5.03 17.04 -7.22
N ASN A 28 5.50 16.09 -6.42
CA ASN A 28 6.44 16.32 -5.32
C ASN A 28 7.88 16.14 -5.83
N PRO A 29 8.60 17.22 -6.17
CA PRO A 29 9.98 17.10 -6.59
C PRO A 29 10.82 16.65 -5.38
N GLY A 30 11.73 15.72 -5.59
CA GLY A 30 12.72 15.36 -4.58
C GLY A 30 13.70 16.50 -4.30
N PRO A 31 14.24 16.65 -3.10
CA PRO A 31 15.26 17.61 -2.81
C PRO A 31 16.54 17.30 -3.63
N PRO A 32 17.37 18.31 -3.93
CA PRO A 32 18.64 18.09 -4.61
C PRO A 32 19.50 17.07 -3.85
N PRO A 33 20.19 16.15 -4.54
CA PRO A 33 21.11 15.22 -3.88
C PRO A 33 22.23 16.00 -3.16
N ASN A 34 22.56 15.58 -1.95
CA ASN A 34 23.60 16.23 -1.11
C ASN A 34 23.32 17.71 -0.81
N ALA A 35 22.04 18.13 -0.77
CA ALA A 35 21.66 19.50 -0.50
C ALA A 35 22.17 19.97 0.87
N THR A 36 22.72 21.19 0.90
CA THR A 36 23.02 21.90 2.15
C THR A 36 21.72 22.34 2.83
N GLY A 37 21.76 22.63 4.13
CA GLY A 37 20.58 23.14 4.85
C GLY A 37 19.97 24.40 4.22
N ALA A 38 20.79 25.32 3.70
CA ALA A 38 20.31 26.50 3.00
C ALA A 38 19.58 26.15 1.69
N GLN A 39 20.09 25.19 0.93
CA GLN A 39 19.44 24.70 -0.29
C GLN A 39 18.11 23.99 0.02
N LEU A 40 18.02 23.23 1.12
CA LEU A 40 16.78 22.60 1.56
C LEU A 40 15.71 23.64 1.94
N ILE A 41 16.09 24.72 2.62
CA ILE A 41 15.18 25.83 2.94
C ILE A 41 14.68 26.50 1.65
N ALA A 42 15.57 26.83 0.74
CA ALA A 42 15.20 27.44 -0.54
C ALA A 42 14.28 26.53 -1.36
N PHE A 43 14.59 25.23 -1.42
CA PHE A 43 13.77 24.21 -2.06
C PHE A 43 12.37 24.10 -1.42
N GLY A 44 12.30 24.00 -0.09
CA GLY A 44 11.03 23.94 0.64
C GLY A 44 10.15 25.17 0.40
N ASN A 45 10.74 26.37 0.36
CA ASN A 45 10.02 27.61 0.06
C ASN A 45 9.52 27.65 -1.39
N GLN A 46 10.35 27.22 -2.35
CA GLN A 46 10.01 27.21 -3.77
C GLN A 46 8.89 26.22 -4.10
N TYR A 47 8.91 25.03 -3.51
CA TYR A 47 7.99 23.93 -3.82
C TYR A 47 6.96 23.67 -2.71
N TYR A 48 6.75 24.61 -1.79
CA TYR A 48 5.89 24.44 -0.61
C TYR A 48 4.52 23.85 -0.92
N THR A 49 3.81 24.43 -1.89
CA THR A 49 2.45 23.98 -2.25
C THR A 49 2.45 22.58 -2.88
N GLN A 50 3.43 22.29 -3.75
CA GLN A 50 3.56 20.97 -4.37
C GLN A 50 3.86 19.89 -3.32
N ILE A 51 4.74 20.19 -2.37
CA ILE A 51 5.10 19.25 -1.29
C ILE A 51 3.90 19.01 -0.38
N LEU A 52 3.11 20.04 -0.04
CA LEU A 52 1.89 19.88 0.75
C LEU A 52 0.86 18.98 0.06
N TRP A 53 0.54 19.23 -1.22
CA TRP A 53 -0.38 18.40 -1.97
C TRP A 53 0.17 16.98 -2.17
N GLY A 54 1.47 16.85 -2.45
CA GLY A 54 2.14 15.57 -2.54
C GLY A 54 2.02 14.77 -1.24
N ALA A 55 2.28 15.39 -0.10
CA ALA A 55 2.15 14.77 1.21
C ALA A 55 0.70 14.33 1.50
N TRP A 56 -0.29 15.17 1.17
CA TRP A 56 -1.70 14.80 1.33
C TRP A 56 -2.08 13.59 0.46
N LEU A 57 -1.69 13.59 -0.81
CA LEU A 57 -1.92 12.46 -1.72
C LEU A 57 -1.21 11.19 -1.25
N GLN A 58 0.00 11.32 -0.68
CA GLN A 58 0.77 10.22 -0.10
C GLN A 58 0.16 9.71 1.22
N ALA A 59 -0.64 10.50 1.92
CA ALA A 59 -1.41 10.03 3.08
C ALA A 59 -2.64 9.23 2.65
N VAL A 60 -3.41 9.78 1.71
CA VAL A 60 -4.71 9.22 1.32
C VAL A 60 -4.56 8.03 0.35
N GLY A 61 -3.56 8.07 -0.54
CA GLY A 61 -3.31 6.99 -1.50
C GLY A 61 -3.07 5.64 -0.84
N PRO A 62 -2.08 5.49 0.06
CA PRO A 62 -1.84 4.26 0.81
C PRO A 62 -3.04 3.82 1.67
N LEU A 63 -3.78 4.77 2.27
CA LEU A 63 -5.00 4.43 3.00
C LEU A 63 -6.00 3.69 2.10
N LEU A 64 -6.24 4.20 0.90
CA LEU A 64 -7.15 3.57 -0.05
C LEU A 64 -6.63 2.20 -0.55
N ILE A 65 -5.31 2.05 -0.71
CA ILE A 65 -4.68 0.78 -1.07
C ILE A 65 -4.81 -0.24 0.08
N VAL A 66 -4.61 0.18 1.32
CA VAL A 66 -4.78 -0.70 2.50
C VAL A 66 -6.24 -1.11 2.64
N LEU A 67 -7.19 -0.19 2.45
CA LEU A 67 -8.63 -0.51 2.41
C LEU A 67 -8.96 -1.51 1.28
N PHE A 68 -8.35 -1.36 0.10
CA PHE A 68 -8.47 -2.32 -0.99
C PHE A 68 -7.96 -3.71 -0.57
N ALA A 69 -6.79 -3.81 0.06
CA ALA A 69 -6.24 -5.06 0.55
C ALA A 69 -7.15 -5.72 1.61
N PHE A 70 -7.68 -4.94 2.55
CA PHE A 70 -8.62 -5.44 3.57
C PHE A 70 -9.93 -5.93 2.94
N ALA A 71 -10.44 -5.21 1.94
CA ALA A 71 -11.63 -5.64 1.22
C ALA A 71 -11.38 -6.93 0.42
N ILE A 72 -10.17 -7.16 -0.12
CA ILE A 72 -9.80 -8.47 -0.70
C ILE A 72 -9.86 -9.57 0.35
N VAL A 73 -9.37 -9.35 1.57
CA VAL A 73 -9.48 -10.31 2.70
C VAL A 73 -10.93 -10.62 3.02
N CYS A 74 -11.80 -9.60 3.08
CA CYS A 74 -13.24 -9.77 3.29
C CYS A 74 -13.90 -10.57 2.15
N LEU A 75 -13.62 -10.22 0.89
CA LEU A 75 -14.14 -10.93 -0.29
C LEU A 75 -13.67 -12.38 -0.37
N ALA A 76 -12.47 -12.65 0.16
CA ALA A 76 -11.91 -14.00 0.25
C ALA A 76 -12.52 -14.85 1.38
N GLY A 77 -13.35 -14.27 2.25
CA GLY A 77 -13.83 -14.90 3.47
C GLY A 77 -12.70 -15.30 4.42
N ALA A 78 -11.60 -14.52 4.42
CA ALA A 78 -10.39 -14.82 5.18
C ALA A 78 -10.26 -14.01 6.48
N THR A 79 -11.28 -13.26 6.87
CA THR A 79 -11.27 -12.40 8.06
C THR A 79 -11.07 -13.15 9.39
N THR A 80 -11.37 -14.44 9.43
CA THR A 80 -11.17 -15.31 10.61
C THR A 80 -9.93 -16.20 10.49
N ARG A 81 -9.19 -16.12 9.37
CA ARG A 81 -8.00 -16.93 9.11
C ARG A 81 -6.75 -16.16 9.49
N LEU A 82 -5.70 -16.89 9.92
CA LEU A 82 -4.42 -16.27 10.30
C LEU A 82 -3.84 -15.36 9.20
N ALA A 83 -3.83 -15.82 7.95
CA ALA A 83 -3.32 -15.03 6.83
C ALA A 83 -4.11 -13.73 6.61
N GLY A 84 -5.44 -13.74 6.82
CA GLY A 84 -6.27 -12.55 6.78
C GLY A 84 -5.93 -11.56 7.89
N TRP A 85 -5.80 -12.04 9.12
CA TRP A 85 -5.35 -11.22 10.25
C TRP A 85 -3.97 -10.61 10.03
N MET A 86 -3.01 -11.41 9.55
CA MET A 86 -1.66 -10.94 9.23
C MET A 86 -1.68 -9.90 8.11
N THR A 87 -2.54 -10.04 7.09
CA THR A 87 -2.71 -9.04 6.03
C THR A 87 -3.23 -7.72 6.60
N MET A 88 -4.23 -7.76 7.48
CA MET A 88 -4.79 -6.56 8.11
C MET A 88 -3.74 -5.88 9.00
N PHE A 89 -3.03 -6.65 9.80
CA PHE A 89 -1.95 -6.14 10.65
C PHE A 89 -0.81 -5.54 9.81
N GLY A 90 -0.36 -6.23 8.76
CA GLY A 90 0.66 -5.73 7.83
C GLY A 90 0.24 -4.44 7.12
N GLY A 91 -1.04 -4.34 6.73
CA GLY A 91 -1.60 -3.10 6.17
C GLY A 91 -1.59 -1.94 7.18
N THR A 92 -1.88 -2.22 8.45
CA THR A 92 -1.79 -1.21 9.51
C THR A 92 -0.35 -0.74 9.72
N ILE A 93 0.62 -1.67 9.73
CA ILE A 93 2.05 -1.32 9.81
C ILE A 93 2.45 -0.43 8.63
N LEU A 94 2.12 -0.85 7.41
CA LEU A 94 2.43 -0.08 6.20
C LEU A 94 1.84 1.33 6.27
N MET A 95 0.59 1.46 6.70
CA MET A 95 -0.07 2.76 6.87
C MET A 95 0.63 3.61 7.93
N THR A 96 1.03 3.01 9.05
CA THR A 96 1.78 3.71 10.11
C THR A 96 3.11 4.25 9.58
N VAL A 97 3.87 3.44 8.85
CA VAL A 97 5.13 3.84 8.23
C VAL A 97 4.92 5.02 7.28
N SER A 98 3.89 4.96 6.41
CA SER A 98 3.57 6.05 5.49
C SER A 98 3.18 7.35 6.22
N LEU A 99 2.39 7.29 7.28
CA LEU A 99 1.99 8.47 8.04
C LEU A 99 3.16 9.09 8.80
N VAL A 100 4.06 8.28 9.35
CA VAL A 100 5.28 8.76 10.02
C VAL A 100 6.20 9.45 9.02
N GLU A 101 6.38 8.88 7.82
CA GLU A 101 7.16 9.52 6.74
C GLU A 101 6.60 10.89 6.39
N ILE A 102 5.29 11.01 6.20
CA ILE A 102 4.62 12.28 5.88
C ILE A 102 4.80 13.30 7.01
N THR A 103 4.75 12.85 8.26
CA THR A 103 4.98 13.73 9.42
C THR A 103 6.37 14.36 9.36
N PHE A 104 7.39 13.61 8.95
CA PHE A 104 8.73 14.16 8.78
C PHE A 104 8.84 15.10 7.56
N TYR A 105 8.15 14.81 6.46
CA TYR A 105 8.03 15.75 5.34
C TYR A 105 7.42 17.07 5.77
N MET A 106 6.31 17.02 6.50
CA MET A 106 5.64 18.22 7.01
C MET A 106 6.51 18.99 8.02
N SER A 107 7.27 18.26 8.84
CA SER A 107 8.23 18.87 9.78
C SER A 107 9.37 19.59 9.07
N ALA A 108 9.86 19.05 7.95
CA ALA A 108 10.88 19.67 7.15
C ALA A 108 10.43 21.01 6.52
N LEU A 109 9.13 21.14 6.22
CA LEU A 109 8.53 22.37 5.66
C LEU A 109 8.23 23.42 6.73
N ASN A 110 7.87 23.01 7.95
CA ASN A 110 7.50 23.89 9.04
C ASN A 110 8.73 24.54 9.68
N THR A 111 9.39 25.42 8.92
CA THR A 111 10.50 26.28 9.41
C THR A 111 9.97 27.45 10.24
N THR A 112 8.95 27.22 11.08
CA THR A 112 8.32 28.24 11.90
C THR A 112 9.30 28.88 12.91
N PRO A 113 9.00 30.09 13.43
CA PRO A 113 9.86 30.88 14.33
C PRO A 113 10.24 30.19 15.65
N LEU A 114 9.67 29.02 15.95
CA LEU A 114 10.04 28.19 17.10
C LEU A 114 11.40 27.48 16.93
N ASN A 115 11.97 27.54 15.73
CA ASN A 115 13.19 26.79 15.43
C ASN A 115 14.36 27.74 15.16
N ASN A 116 15.27 27.84 16.12
CA ASN A 116 16.49 28.68 16.00
C ASN A 116 17.46 28.19 14.92
N ASN A 117 17.23 27.00 14.34
CA ASN A 117 18.09 26.46 13.26
C ASN A 117 17.28 25.63 12.24
N PRO A 118 16.56 26.28 11.32
CA PRO A 118 15.73 25.61 10.32
C PRO A 118 16.54 24.70 9.37
N ALA A 119 17.80 25.01 9.12
CA ALA A 119 18.68 24.19 8.29
C ALA A 119 18.98 22.84 8.92
N ALA A 120 19.29 22.80 10.22
CA ALA A 120 19.50 21.56 10.94
C ALA A 120 18.23 20.72 11.01
N MET A 121 17.06 21.34 11.22
CA MET A 121 15.79 20.64 11.23
C MET A 121 15.47 20.00 9.87
N GLY A 122 15.70 20.69 8.78
CA GLY A 122 15.53 20.13 7.43
C GLY A 122 16.41 18.90 7.19
N LEU A 123 17.67 18.94 7.59
CA LEU A 123 18.60 17.80 7.48
C LEU A 123 18.19 16.61 8.36
N ILE A 124 17.78 16.87 9.61
CA ILE A 124 17.29 15.81 10.52
C ILE A 124 16.03 15.16 9.96
N SER A 125 15.06 15.96 9.51
CA SER A 125 13.83 15.44 8.92
C SER A 125 14.10 14.58 7.69
N LEU A 126 15.03 15.00 6.82
CA LEU A 126 15.43 14.21 5.65
C LEU A 126 16.08 12.87 6.04
N ALA A 127 16.96 12.87 7.04
CA ALA A 127 17.54 11.64 7.58
C ALA A 127 16.49 10.69 8.16
N LEU A 128 15.49 11.23 8.86
CA LEU A 128 14.37 10.46 9.40
C LEU A 128 13.47 9.90 8.30
N ILE A 129 13.21 10.65 7.23
CA ILE A 129 12.48 10.16 6.05
C ILE A 129 13.19 8.94 5.47
N HIS A 130 14.49 9.03 5.23
CA HIS A 130 15.27 7.91 4.71
C HIS A 130 15.21 6.68 5.65
N SER A 131 15.31 6.89 6.95
CA SER A 131 15.21 5.81 7.94
C SER A 131 13.85 5.12 7.91
N VAL A 132 12.76 5.87 7.78
CA VAL A 132 11.40 5.33 7.67
C VAL A 132 11.19 4.59 6.35
N GLN A 133 11.78 5.05 5.26
CA GLN A 133 11.74 4.34 3.98
C GLN A 133 12.38 2.94 4.07
N HIS A 134 13.44 2.77 4.87
CA HIS A 134 13.97 1.43 5.15
C HIS A 134 12.96 0.52 5.85
N LEU A 135 12.20 1.06 6.82
CA LEU A 135 11.15 0.29 7.50
C LEU A 135 10.04 -0.16 6.54
N TYR A 136 9.74 0.66 5.53
CA TYR A 136 8.82 0.26 4.47
C TYR A 136 9.29 -1.01 3.76
N PHE A 137 10.56 -1.07 3.36
CA PHE A 137 11.13 -2.22 2.65
C PHE A 137 11.29 -3.45 3.53
N ILE A 138 11.78 -3.29 4.76
CA ILE A 138 12.10 -4.41 5.66
C ILE A 138 10.83 -5.01 6.26
N VAL A 139 9.85 -4.19 6.62
CA VAL A 139 8.68 -4.62 7.40
C VAL A 139 7.37 -4.31 6.70
N GLY A 140 7.13 -3.07 6.28
CA GLY A 140 5.82 -2.61 5.81
C GLY A 140 5.29 -3.39 4.61
N ALA A 141 6.05 -3.42 3.53
CA ALA A 141 5.66 -4.11 2.30
C ALA A 141 5.64 -5.65 2.47
N PRO A 142 6.67 -6.31 3.05
CA PRO A 142 6.63 -7.75 3.29
C PRO A 142 5.48 -8.18 4.19
N ALA A 143 5.20 -7.46 5.28
CA ALA A 143 4.13 -7.77 6.22
C ALA A 143 2.74 -7.70 5.59
N LEU A 144 2.56 -6.91 4.53
CA LEU A 144 1.32 -6.84 3.78
C LEU A 144 1.28 -7.86 2.64
N PHE A 145 2.31 -7.89 1.77
CA PHE A 145 2.27 -8.67 0.53
C PHE A 145 2.35 -10.17 0.74
N ILE A 146 3.16 -10.64 1.71
CA ILE A 146 3.31 -12.08 1.96
C ILE A 146 1.97 -12.71 2.41
N PRO A 147 1.31 -12.25 3.48
CA PRO A 147 0.05 -12.85 3.90
C PRO A 147 -1.10 -12.59 2.91
N LEU A 148 -1.12 -11.43 2.22
CA LEU A 148 -2.08 -11.16 1.15
C LEU A 148 -1.93 -12.17 0.01
N GLY A 149 -0.70 -12.52 -0.37
CA GLY A 149 -0.44 -13.57 -1.34
C GLY A 149 -1.04 -14.91 -0.93
N VAL A 150 -0.88 -15.31 0.32
CA VAL A 150 -1.50 -16.54 0.88
C VAL A 150 -3.03 -16.46 0.85
N VAL A 151 -3.62 -15.32 1.20
CA VAL A 151 -5.07 -15.10 1.11
C VAL A 151 -5.57 -15.29 -0.33
N ILE A 152 -4.89 -14.69 -1.31
CA ILE A 152 -5.27 -14.80 -2.73
C ILE A 152 -5.14 -16.24 -3.22
N LEU A 153 -4.05 -16.95 -2.88
CA LEU A 153 -3.82 -18.34 -3.28
C LEU A 153 -4.85 -19.31 -2.69
N SER A 154 -5.28 -19.06 -1.45
CA SER A 154 -6.27 -19.87 -0.75
C SER A 154 -7.72 -19.56 -1.13
N SER A 155 -7.94 -18.52 -1.94
CA SER A 155 -9.26 -18.07 -2.36
C SER A 155 -9.39 -18.05 -3.88
N ARG A 156 -10.60 -17.70 -4.37
CA ARG A 156 -10.86 -17.51 -5.81
C ARG A 156 -11.17 -16.06 -6.17
N VAL A 157 -10.85 -15.12 -5.29
CA VAL A 157 -11.14 -13.69 -5.47
C VAL A 157 -10.37 -13.11 -6.66
N LEU A 158 -9.07 -13.43 -6.74
CA LEU A 158 -8.19 -13.08 -7.86
C LEU A 158 -7.59 -14.35 -8.48
N PRO A 159 -7.07 -14.28 -9.71
CA PRO A 159 -6.26 -15.36 -10.30
C PRO A 159 -5.05 -15.70 -9.41
N ARG A 160 -4.69 -16.97 -9.31
CA ARG A 160 -3.58 -17.44 -8.47
C ARG A 160 -2.25 -16.74 -8.78
N VAL A 161 -2.05 -16.32 -10.02
CA VAL A 161 -0.83 -15.59 -10.42
C VAL A 161 -0.62 -14.33 -9.58
N PHE A 162 -1.67 -13.61 -9.20
CA PHE A 162 -1.56 -12.44 -8.31
C PHE A 162 -1.09 -12.81 -6.90
N GLY A 163 -1.47 -13.97 -6.40
CA GLY A 163 -0.99 -14.49 -5.12
C GLY A 163 0.52 -14.82 -5.17
N TYR A 164 0.97 -15.52 -6.21
CA TYR A 164 2.40 -15.80 -6.39
C TYR A 164 3.22 -14.51 -6.59
N LEU A 165 2.73 -13.57 -7.40
CA LEU A 165 3.38 -12.27 -7.59
C LEU A 165 3.46 -11.48 -6.28
N ALA A 166 2.42 -11.51 -5.43
CA ALA A 166 2.45 -10.87 -4.12
C ALA A 166 3.51 -11.51 -3.21
N LEU A 167 3.62 -12.85 -3.17
CA LEU A 167 4.66 -13.52 -2.38
C LEU A 167 6.07 -13.16 -2.87
N VAL A 168 6.29 -13.18 -4.18
CA VAL A 168 7.57 -12.80 -4.79
C VAL A 168 7.89 -11.34 -4.47
N LEU A 169 6.92 -10.45 -4.62
CA LEU A 169 7.09 -9.02 -4.35
C LEU A 169 7.42 -8.78 -2.86
N GLY A 170 6.69 -9.42 -1.95
CA GLY A 170 6.96 -9.32 -0.51
C GLY A 170 8.35 -9.84 -0.12
N ALA A 171 8.77 -10.98 -0.68
CA ALA A 171 10.12 -11.53 -0.47
C ALA A 171 11.20 -10.61 -1.05
N ALA A 172 10.97 -10.08 -2.26
CA ALA A 172 11.89 -9.17 -2.92
C ALA A 172 12.05 -7.85 -2.13
N PHE A 173 10.97 -7.29 -1.58
CA PHE A 173 11.04 -6.15 -0.67
C PHE A 173 11.87 -6.46 0.58
N ALA A 174 11.65 -7.62 1.21
CA ALA A 174 12.42 -8.02 2.40
C ALA A 174 13.93 -8.12 2.11
N ILE A 175 14.28 -8.76 0.99
CA ILE A 175 15.67 -8.89 0.54
C ILE A 175 16.28 -7.52 0.24
N ALA A 176 15.57 -6.68 -0.53
CA ALA A 176 16.02 -5.32 -0.83
C ALA A 176 16.18 -4.49 0.45
N GLY A 177 15.27 -4.62 1.40
CA GLY A 177 15.35 -3.95 2.70
C GLY A 177 16.62 -4.32 3.47
N VAL A 178 17.02 -5.60 3.46
CA VAL A 178 18.29 -6.05 4.06
C VAL A 178 19.49 -5.48 3.30
N VAL A 179 19.48 -5.51 1.96
CA VAL A 179 20.55 -4.94 1.13
C VAL A 179 20.72 -3.44 1.41
N PHE A 180 19.63 -2.70 1.51
CA PHE A 180 19.65 -1.25 1.78
C PHE A 180 20.19 -0.87 3.16
N LEU A 181 20.26 -1.81 4.12
CA LEU A 181 20.96 -1.55 5.39
C LEU A 181 22.46 -1.37 5.19
N PHE A 182 23.03 -1.96 4.15
CA PHE A 182 24.47 -1.92 3.87
C PHE A 182 24.85 -0.92 2.78
N ASP A 183 23.91 -0.57 1.89
CA ASP A 183 24.13 0.41 0.81
C ASP A 183 22.86 1.27 0.61
N LEU A 184 23.00 2.55 0.92
CA LEU A 184 21.90 3.53 0.85
C LEU A 184 21.76 4.16 -0.55
N THR A 185 22.58 3.77 -1.53
CA THR A 185 22.76 4.50 -2.80
C THR A 185 22.03 3.90 -4.00
N LEU A 186 20.96 3.10 -3.82
CA LEU A 186 20.24 2.46 -4.92
C LEU A 186 18.86 3.09 -5.23
N PRO A 187 18.78 4.41 -5.56
CA PRO A 187 17.48 5.06 -5.83
C PRO A 187 16.73 4.44 -7.02
N VAL A 188 17.46 3.94 -8.02
CA VAL A 188 16.89 3.28 -9.20
C VAL A 188 16.14 2.01 -8.79
N LEU A 189 16.68 1.24 -7.84
CA LEU A 189 16.04 0.01 -7.35
C LEU A 189 14.76 0.34 -6.55
N VAL A 190 14.80 1.36 -5.72
CA VAL A 190 13.61 1.85 -4.99
C VAL A 190 12.49 2.24 -5.96
N GLN A 191 12.82 3.00 -7.00
CA GLN A 191 11.85 3.41 -8.03
C GLN A 191 11.30 2.20 -8.81
N ALA A 192 12.15 1.23 -9.14
CA ALA A 192 11.71 0.00 -9.81
C ALA A 192 10.71 -0.79 -8.95
N PHE A 193 10.98 -0.98 -7.66
CA PHE A 193 10.07 -1.64 -6.73
C PHE A 193 8.74 -0.88 -6.60
N ALA A 194 8.78 0.44 -6.47
CA ALA A 194 7.59 1.27 -6.43
C ALA A 194 6.75 1.10 -7.71
N GLY A 195 7.39 1.09 -8.88
CA GLY A 195 6.72 0.88 -10.16
C GLY A 195 6.05 -0.49 -10.27
N VAL A 196 6.77 -1.57 -9.93
CA VAL A 196 6.22 -2.95 -9.96
C VAL A 196 5.05 -3.09 -8.98
N GLN A 197 5.16 -2.54 -7.79
CA GLN A 197 4.11 -2.54 -6.79
C GLN A 197 2.85 -1.82 -7.29
N VAL A 198 3.00 -0.63 -7.86
CA VAL A 198 1.90 0.16 -8.43
C VAL A 198 1.19 -0.62 -9.54
N LEU A 199 1.94 -1.24 -10.45
CA LEU A 199 1.40 -2.08 -11.51
C LEU A 199 0.62 -3.27 -10.95
N TRP A 200 1.13 -3.91 -9.89
CA TRP A 200 0.43 -5.02 -9.24
C TRP A 200 -0.92 -4.59 -8.66
N TRP A 201 -0.96 -3.47 -7.92
CA TRP A 201 -2.20 -2.95 -7.33
C TRP A 201 -3.22 -2.58 -8.40
N LEU A 202 -2.79 -1.88 -9.45
CA LEU A 202 -3.66 -1.47 -10.54
C LEU A 202 -4.23 -2.68 -11.28
N ALA A 203 -3.38 -3.64 -11.64
CA ALA A 203 -3.82 -4.86 -12.32
C ALA A 203 -4.78 -5.69 -11.45
N ALA A 204 -4.50 -5.82 -10.14
CA ALA A 204 -5.38 -6.52 -9.20
C ALA A 204 -6.77 -5.85 -9.12
N ALA A 205 -6.81 -4.52 -9.06
CA ALA A 205 -8.05 -3.75 -9.02
C ALA A 205 -8.86 -3.89 -10.32
N ILE A 206 -8.22 -3.80 -11.49
CA ILE A 206 -8.86 -3.98 -12.80
C ILE A 206 -9.43 -5.41 -12.92
N ILE A 207 -8.65 -6.43 -12.60
CA ILE A 207 -9.10 -7.83 -12.65
C ILE A 207 -10.28 -8.09 -11.70
N LEU A 208 -10.30 -7.44 -10.54
CA LEU A 208 -11.42 -7.55 -9.62
C LEU A 208 -12.74 -7.04 -10.23
N ILE A 209 -12.69 -6.00 -11.09
CA ILE A 209 -13.87 -5.49 -11.81
C ILE A 209 -14.29 -6.46 -12.91
N VAL A 210 -13.33 -6.83 -13.76
CA VAL A 210 -13.61 -7.55 -15.03
C VAL A 210 -14.01 -9.00 -14.79
N ARG A 211 -13.51 -9.64 -13.73
CA ARG A 211 -13.76 -11.06 -13.50
C ARG A 211 -15.19 -11.32 -13.05
N PRO A 212 -16.01 -12.07 -13.84
CA PRO A 212 -17.37 -12.41 -13.45
C PRO A 212 -17.33 -13.29 -12.18
N GLN A 213 -18.26 -13.03 -11.27
CA GLN A 213 -18.46 -13.88 -10.11
C GLN A 213 -19.10 -15.19 -10.64
N LYS A 214 -18.40 -16.31 -10.51
CA LYS A 214 -19.10 -17.60 -10.62
C LYS A 214 -20.08 -17.64 -9.45
N THR A 215 -21.36 -17.45 -9.76
CA THR A 215 -22.43 -17.83 -8.84
C THR A 215 -22.18 -19.30 -8.49
N SER A 216 -21.84 -19.58 -7.25
CA SER A 216 -21.95 -20.93 -6.73
C SER A 216 -23.43 -21.27 -6.87
N ASP A 217 -23.75 -22.12 -7.87
CA ASP A 217 -25.05 -22.74 -7.93
C ASP A 217 -25.28 -23.35 -6.55
N THR A 218 -26.19 -22.72 -5.80
CA THR A 218 -26.70 -23.29 -4.56
C THR A 218 -27.22 -24.65 -4.98
N PRO A 219 -26.70 -25.78 -4.42
CA PRO A 219 -27.26 -27.08 -4.75
C PRO A 219 -28.75 -26.95 -4.45
N SER A 220 -29.58 -27.10 -5.48
CA SER A 220 -31.01 -27.18 -5.30
C SER A 220 -31.25 -28.24 -4.23
N VAL A 221 -31.71 -27.80 -3.07
CA VAL A 221 -32.22 -28.72 -2.03
C VAL A 221 -33.27 -29.58 -2.74
N LYS A 222 -32.89 -30.81 -3.14
CA LYS A 222 -33.83 -31.78 -3.58
C LYS A 222 -34.86 -31.88 -2.46
N GLN A 223 -36.06 -31.33 -2.70
CA GLN A 223 -37.20 -31.56 -1.83
C GLN A 223 -37.33 -33.08 -1.63
N GLN A 224 -36.91 -33.53 -0.46
CA GLN A 224 -37.24 -34.87 -0.02
C GLN A 224 -38.76 -34.90 0.00
N GLY A 225 -39.32 -35.65 -0.92
CA GLY A 225 -40.76 -35.90 -0.96
C GLY A 225 -41.25 -36.43 0.40
N PRO A 226 -42.53 -36.23 0.71
CA PRO A 226 -43.08 -36.62 2.00
C PRO A 226 -42.86 -38.10 2.25
N VAL A 227 -42.21 -38.43 3.36
CA VAL A 227 -42.10 -39.81 3.87
C VAL A 227 -43.51 -40.29 4.22
N VAL A 228 -44.07 -41.16 3.38
CA VAL A 228 -45.36 -41.83 3.66
C VAL A 228 -45.10 -42.85 4.76
N PRO A 229 -45.74 -42.74 5.94
CA PRO A 229 -45.61 -43.74 6.99
C PRO A 229 -46.27 -45.04 6.54
N ALA A 230 -45.50 -46.13 6.55
CA ALA A 230 -46.04 -47.49 6.37
C ALA A 230 -46.99 -47.83 7.54
N ARG A 231 -48.19 -48.27 7.19
CA ARG A 231 -49.15 -48.85 8.14
C ARG A 231 -48.84 -50.33 8.47
#